data_63124eaffc4001baece465ed086cab42
#
_entry.id   63124eaffc4001baece465ed086cab42
#
_cell.length_a   1.000
_cell.length_b   1.000
_cell.length_c   1.000
_cell.angle_alpha   90.00
_cell.angle_beta   90.00
_cell.angle_gamma   90.00
#
_symmetry.space_group_name_H-M   'P 1'
#
loop_
_entity.id
_entity.type
_entity.pdbx_description
1 polymer ?
#
loop_
_entity_poly.entity_id
_entity_poly.type
_entity_poly.pdbx_seq_one_letter_code
_entity_poly.pdbx_strand_id
1 'polypeptide(L)'
;MFSCGIFIHLKQAFDTVDHSILLRKLHHYGIRGSIENWFQSYLTDRTQTTQVGSCISTKENILCGVPQGSVLGPLLLLIYINDIYNSSKLFKFYLFADDTNLLYADKNLKSLETVINRELLGVCDWLTANKLSLNFRKTNFVIFHPYQKKLDYHVSINMFDHNTNKIISIESKEYVKYLGILIHSNLTWKYQIGNIA
;
A
#
# COMPACT_ATOMS: atom_id res chain seq x y z
N MET A 1 -26.51 -0.07 -3.83
CA MET A 1 -25.31 0.24 -3.10
C MET A 1 -24.16 0.24 -4.09
N PHE A 2 -23.23 1.14 -3.98
CA PHE A 2 -21.98 1.17 -4.73
C PHE A 2 -20.84 0.89 -3.75
N SER A 3 -19.80 0.21 -4.20
CA SER A 3 -18.61 -0.01 -3.39
C SER A 3 -17.39 0.44 -4.17
N CYS A 4 -16.51 1.19 -3.56
CA CYS A 4 -15.24 1.58 -4.17
C CYS A 4 -14.12 0.77 -3.56
N GLY A 5 -13.36 0.09 -4.40
CA GLY A 5 -12.10 -0.53 -4.02
C GLY A 5 -10.94 0.34 -4.53
N ILE A 6 -10.07 0.77 -3.62
CA ILE A 6 -8.85 1.52 -3.95
C ILE A 6 -7.67 0.58 -3.75
N PHE A 7 -6.91 0.38 -4.80
CA PHE A 7 -5.75 -0.52 -4.85
C PHE A 7 -4.48 0.32 -4.78
N ILE A 8 -3.94 0.42 -3.59
CA ILE A 8 -2.74 1.20 -3.30
C ILE A 8 -1.52 0.34 -3.59
N HIS A 9 -0.58 0.91 -4.31
CA HIS A 9 0.71 0.30 -4.58
C HIS A 9 1.82 1.18 -3.98
N LEU A 10 2.58 0.63 -3.04
CA LEU A 10 3.71 1.31 -2.44
C LEU A 10 4.92 1.30 -3.38
N LYS A 11 5.72 2.36 -3.32
CA LYS A 11 6.95 2.45 -4.10
C LYS A 11 8.09 1.86 -3.29
N GLN A 12 8.64 0.73 -3.76
CA GLN A 12 9.80 0.06 -3.11
C GLN A 12 9.60 -0.19 -1.61
N ALA A 13 8.43 -0.76 -1.23
CA ALA A 13 8.03 -0.89 0.18
C ALA A 13 9.10 -1.54 1.06
N PHE A 14 9.76 -2.61 0.58
CA PHE A 14 10.82 -3.30 1.33
C PHE A 14 12.08 -2.43 1.51
N ASP A 15 12.41 -1.59 0.53
CA ASP A 15 13.65 -0.81 0.52
C ASP A 15 13.53 0.51 1.27
N THR A 16 12.29 0.94 1.59
CA THR A 16 12.01 2.24 2.22
C THR A 16 11.62 2.17 3.69
N VAL A 17 11.60 0.98 4.28
CA VAL A 17 11.29 0.80 5.71
C VAL A 17 12.32 1.57 6.57
N ASP A 18 11.88 2.59 7.30
CA ASP A 18 12.73 3.33 8.23
C ASP A 18 12.99 2.49 9.48
N HIS A 19 14.26 2.22 9.78
CA HIS A 19 14.65 1.35 10.89
C HIS A 19 14.22 1.91 12.24
N SER A 20 14.27 3.23 12.44
CA SER A 20 13.90 3.86 13.71
C SER A 20 12.38 3.79 13.96
N ILE A 21 11.59 3.93 12.91
CA ILE A 21 10.13 3.76 12.99
C ILE A 21 9.80 2.30 13.24
N LEU A 22 10.44 1.37 12.52
CA LEU A 22 10.22 -0.06 12.71
C LEU A 22 10.54 -0.51 14.14
N LEU A 23 11.68 -0.12 14.70
CA LEU A 23 12.06 -0.46 16.08
C LEU A 23 11.05 0.09 17.10
N ARG A 24 10.57 1.33 16.93
CA ARG A 24 9.49 1.88 17.78
C ARG A 24 8.20 1.07 17.68
N LYS A 25 7.82 0.63 16.47
CA LYS A 25 6.64 -0.23 16.29
C LYS A 25 6.83 -1.59 16.93
N LEU A 26 7.99 -2.24 16.78
CA LEU A 26 8.32 -3.48 17.44
C LEU A 26 8.21 -3.34 18.97
N HIS A 27 8.76 -2.27 19.52
CA HIS A 27 8.64 -1.96 20.96
C HIS A 27 7.17 -1.80 21.39
N HIS A 28 6.36 -1.09 20.59
CA HIS A 28 4.93 -0.90 20.85
C HIS A 28 4.15 -2.24 20.80
N TYR A 29 4.54 -3.17 19.93
CA TYR A 29 3.99 -4.52 19.87
C TYR A 29 4.51 -5.46 20.99
N GLY A 30 5.30 -4.94 21.94
CA GLY A 30 5.76 -5.69 23.11
C GLY A 30 7.11 -6.39 22.94
N ILE A 31 7.80 -6.18 21.83
CA ILE A 31 9.16 -6.69 21.61
C ILE A 31 10.14 -5.78 22.33
N ARG A 32 10.73 -6.28 23.43
CA ARG A 32 11.57 -5.49 24.35
C ARG A 32 12.80 -6.24 24.78
N GLY A 33 13.75 -5.53 25.42
CA GLY A 33 14.94 -6.09 26.04
C GLY A 33 15.89 -6.74 25.04
N SER A 34 16.36 -7.95 25.33
CA SER A 34 17.34 -8.65 24.50
C SER A 34 16.87 -8.89 23.06
N ILE A 35 15.55 -9.12 22.88
CA ILE A 35 14.97 -9.34 21.54
C ILE A 35 14.96 -8.03 20.76
N GLU A 36 14.63 -6.90 21.37
CA GLU A 36 14.70 -5.58 20.74
C GLU A 36 16.13 -5.23 20.31
N ASN A 37 17.11 -5.48 21.21
CA ASN A 37 18.52 -5.28 20.90
C ASN A 37 18.98 -6.16 19.73
N TRP A 38 18.45 -7.38 19.63
CA TRP A 38 18.73 -8.27 18.51
C TRP A 38 18.18 -7.69 17.18
N PHE A 39 16.94 -7.20 17.16
CA PHE A 39 16.39 -6.54 15.97
C PHE A 39 17.17 -5.27 15.61
N GLN A 40 17.57 -4.49 16.59
CA GLN A 40 18.42 -3.33 16.37
C GLN A 40 19.73 -3.75 15.68
N SER A 41 20.45 -4.75 16.20
CA SER A 41 21.67 -5.28 15.60
C SER A 41 21.42 -5.88 14.19
N TYR A 42 20.27 -6.51 13.98
CA TYR A 42 19.90 -7.06 12.67
C TYR A 42 19.71 -5.98 11.60
N LEU A 43 19.26 -4.80 11.97
CA LEU A 43 18.94 -3.70 11.06
C LEU A 43 20.10 -2.71 10.89
N THR A 44 20.95 -2.51 11.92
CA THR A 44 22.03 -1.51 11.90
C THR A 44 23.34 -2.09 11.36
N ASP A 45 24.24 -1.19 10.99
CA ASP A 45 25.62 -1.48 10.52
C ASP A 45 25.68 -2.45 9.32
N ARG A 46 24.61 -2.50 8.55
CA ARG A 46 24.55 -3.30 7.33
C ARG A 46 25.16 -2.53 6.16
N THR A 47 25.88 -3.28 5.34
CA THR A 47 26.48 -2.73 4.12
C THR A 47 26.14 -3.60 2.93
N GLN A 48 26.17 -3.01 1.75
CA GLN A 48 25.98 -3.72 0.48
C GLN A 48 27.08 -3.38 -0.52
N THR A 49 27.35 -4.32 -1.40
CA THR A 49 28.18 -4.15 -2.59
C THR A 49 27.44 -4.74 -3.78
N THR A 50 27.66 -4.18 -4.96
CA THR A 50 27.12 -4.72 -6.22
C THR A 50 28.27 -5.33 -7.02
N GLN A 51 28.10 -6.55 -7.52
CA GLN A 51 29.06 -7.22 -8.38
C GLN A 51 28.49 -7.39 -9.79
N VAL A 52 29.25 -6.96 -10.78
CA VAL A 52 28.92 -7.17 -12.21
C VAL A 52 30.15 -7.79 -12.88
N GLY A 53 30.07 -9.06 -13.20
CA GLY A 53 31.21 -9.86 -13.68
C GLY A 53 32.31 -9.93 -12.63
N SER A 54 33.51 -9.44 -12.97
CA SER A 54 34.67 -9.36 -12.06
C SER A 54 34.78 -8.03 -11.30
N CYS A 55 33.94 -7.05 -11.61
CA CYS A 55 33.96 -5.74 -10.96
C CYS A 55 33.04 -5.71 -9.73
N ILE A 56 33.57 -5.23 -8.60
CA ILE A 56 32.82 -5.06 -7.34
C ILE A 56 32.79 -3.56 -7.02
N SER A 57 31.61 -3.04 -6.67
CA SER A 57 31.43 -1.65 -6.24
C SER A 57 32.10 -1.37 -4.87
N THR A 58 32.23 -0.10 -4.53
CA THR A 58 32.48 0.32 -3.15
C THR A 58 31.40 -0.19 -2.21
N LYS A 59 31.77 -0.31 -0.94
CA LYS A 59 30.88 -0.73 0.15
C LYS A 59 30.03 0.47 0.58
N GLU A 60 28.71 0.32 0.52
CA GLU A 60 27.76 1.37 0.91
C GLU A 60 26.91 0.93 2.11
N ASN A 61 26.64 1.86 3.02
CA ASN A 61 25.82 1.60 4.18
C ASN A 61 24.33 1.53 3.83
N ILE A 62 23.61 0.56 4.38
CA ILE A 62 22.16 0.44 4.27
C ILE A 62 21.52 1.22 5.43
N LEU A 63 20.89 2.36 5.10
CA LEU A 63 20.27 3.25 6.09
C LEU A 63 18.76 2.99 6.31
N CYS A 64 18.12 2.27 5.39
CA CYS A 64 16.69 1.92 5.44
C CYS A 64 16.46 0.61 4.69
N GLY A 65 15.24 0.10 4.81
CA GLY A 65 14.80 -1.12 4.14
C GLY A 65 15.07 -2.38 4.96
N VAL A 66 14.37 -3.43 4.56
CA VAL A 66 14.52 -4.78 5.10
C VAL A 66 14.99 -5.72 4.01
N PRO A 67 15.85 -6.72 4.31
CA PRO A 67 16.43 -7.57 3.28
C PRO A 67 15.35 -8.34 2.50
N GLN A 68 15.28 -8.08 1.20
CA GLN A 68 14.46 -8.87 0.29
C GLN A 68 15.03 -10.30 0.21
N GLY A 69 14.14 -11.30 0.20
CA GLY A 69 14.54 -12.71 0.22
C GLY A 69 14.90 -13.27 1.60
N SER A 70 14.94 -12.46 2.64
CA SER A 70 15.07 -12.96 4.02
C SER A 70 13.74 -13.47 4.57
N VAL A 71 13.79 -14.39 5.53
CA VAL A 71 12.58 -14.90 6.22
C VAL A 71 11.87 -13.78 7.00
N LEU A 72 12.64 -12.86 7.59
CA LEU A 72 12.11 -11.77 8.43
C LEU A 72 11.63 -10.56 7.63
N GLY A 73 12.16 -10.31 6.44
CA GLY A 73 11.81 -9.13 5.65
C GLY A 73 10.28 -8.93 5.47
N PRO A 74 9.54 -9.93 4.98
CA PRO A 74 8.10 -9.84 4.85
C PRO A 74 7.38 -9.61 6.18
N LEU A 75 7.79 -10.27 7.25
CA LEU A 75 7.20 -10.10 8.58
C LEU A 75 7.42 -8.68 9.11
N LEU A 76 8.63 -8.14 8.96
CA LEU A 76 8.97 -6.78 9.39
C LEU A 76 8.20 -5.72 8.60
N LEU A 77 8.02 -5.93 7.28
CA LEU A 77 7.17 -5.05 6.46
C LEU A 77 5.71 -5.11 6.94
N LEU A 78 5.16 -6.31 7.19
CA LEU A 78 3.80 -6.45 7.72
C LEU A 78 3.62 -5.72 9.05
N ILE A 79 4.56 -5.86 9.97
CA ILE A 79 4.54 -5.14 11.26
C ILE A 79 4.61 -3.63 11.02
N TYR A 80 5.41 -3.19 10.05
CA TYR A 80 5.59 -1.78 9.72
C TYR A 80 4.31 -1.12 9.20
N ILE A 81 3.54 -1.83 8.36
CA ILE A 81 2.32 -1.29 7.75
C ILE A 81 1.03 -1.64 8.52
N ASN A 82 1.12 -2.52 9.53
CA ASN A 82 -0.06 -3.08 10.18
C ASN A 82 -1.00 -2.04 10.82
N ASP A 83 -0.47 -0.93 11.29
CA ASP A 83 -1.24 0.13 11.95
C ASP A 83 -1.88 1.15 10.99
N ILE A 84 -1.79 0.94 9.67
CA ILE A 84 -2.43 1.81 8.66
C ILE A 84 -3.95 1.91 8.85
N TYR A 85 -4.59 0.89 9.43
CA TYR A 85 -6.03 0.91 9.71
C TYR A 85 -6.44 2.03 10.67
N ASN A 86 -5.49 2.57 11.46
CA ASN A 86 -5.75 3.72 12.33
C ASN A 86 -5.91 5.04 11.56
N SER A 87 -5.53 5.09 10.28
CA SER A 87 -5.63 6.29 9.44
C SER A 87 -7.06 6.64 9.01
N SER A 88 -8.00 5.68 9.06
CA SER A 88 -9.42 5.91 8.80
C SER A 88 -10.28 4.90 9.54
N LYS A 89 -11.42 5.37 10.06
CA LYS A 89 -12.42 4.52 10.72
C LYS A 89 -13.50 4.01 9.75
N LEU A 90 -13.56 4.53 8.55
CA LEU A 90 -14.60 4.23 7.56
C LEU A 90 -14.14 3.23 6.50
N PHE A 91 -12.85 3.22 6.18
CA PHE A 91 -12.32 2.22 5.28
C PHE A 91 -12.20 0.84 5.93
N LYS A 92 -12.50 -0.20 5.13
CA LYS A 92 -12.06 -1.56 5.42
C LYS A 92 -10.72 -1.76 4.74
N PHE A 93 -9.70 -2.11 5.52
CA PHE A 93 -8.33 -2.32 5.03
C PHE A 93 -8.10 -3.81 4.79
N TYR A 94 -7.49 -4.14 3.65
CA TYR A 94 -7.03 -5.48 3.30
C TYR A 94 -5.57 -5.38 2.90
N LEU A 95 -4.71 -5.99 3.71
CA LEU A 95 -3.26 -5.98 3.53
C LEU A 95 -2.79 -7.35 3.07
N PHE A 96 -1.99 -7.38 2.01
CA PHE A 96 -1.31 -8.59 1.57
C PHE A 96 0.09 -8.21 1.07
N ALA A 97 1.10 -8.51 1.89
CA ALA A 97 2.47 -8.03 1.70
C ALA A 97 2.49 -6.50 1.47
N ASP A 98 2.97 -6.04 0.32
CA ASP A 98 3.02 -4.63 -0.09
C ASP A 98 1.73 -4.11 -0.75
N ASP A 99 0.80 -5.01 -1.09
CA ASP A 99 -0.52 -4.64 -1.63
C ASP A 99 -1.45 -4.19 -0.49
N THR A 100 -1.89 -2.94 -0.56
CA THR A 100 -2.84 -2.36 0.39
C THR A 100 -4.12 -1.98 -0.33
N ASN A 101 -5.25 -2.53 0.10
CA ASN A 101 -6.54 -2.24 -0.51
C ASN A 101 -7.49 -1.64 0.51
N LEU A 102 -8.19 -0.60 0.08
CA LEU A 102 -9.19 0.12 0.86
C LEU A 102 -10.55 -0.12 0.24
N LEU A 103 -11.54 -0.46 1.05
CA LEU A 103 -12.91 -0.63 0.59
C LEU A 103 -13.84 0.28 1.38
N TYR A 104 -14.69 1.01 0.65
CA TYR A 104 -15.78 1.80 1.20
C TYR A 104 -17.03 1.64 0.35
N ALA A 105 -18.21 1.71 0.96
CA ALA A 105 -19.48 1.53 0.26
C ALA A 105 -20.52 2.56 0.70
N ASP A 106 -21.30 3.07 -0.28
CA ASP A 106 -22.38 4.02 -0.05
C ASP A 106 -23.55 3.76 -1.04
N LYS A 107 -24.69 4.31 -0.73
CA LYS A 107 -25.87 4.27 -1.61
C LYS A 107 -25.80 5.32 -2.74
N ASN A 108 -25.06 6.41 -2.52
CA ASN A 108 -24.93 7.56 -3.41
C ASN A 108 -23.48 7.75 -3.85
N LEU A 109 -23.23 7.93 -5.16
CA LEU A 109 -21.89 8.10 -5.72
C LEU A 109 -21.21 9.40 -5.28
N LYS A 110 -21.95 10.51 -5.17
CA LYS A 110 -21.39 11.79 -4.71
C LYS A 110 -20.96 11.72 -3.24
N SER A 111 -21.81 11.12 -2.39
CA SER A 111 -21.47 10.88 -0.99
C SER A 111 -20.25 9.97 -0.87
N LEU A 112 -20.21 8.89 -1.65
CA LEU A 112 -19.07 7.95 -1.70
C LEU A 112 -17.77 8.68 -2.06
N GLU A 113 -17.77 9.50 -3.11
CA GLU A 113 -16.62 10.30 -3.53
C GLU A 113 -16.15 11.27 -2.43
N THR A 114 -17.09 12.02 -1.86
CA THR A 114 -16.78 13.01 -0.81
C THR A 114 -16.16 12.36 0.41
N VAL A 115 -16.73 11.24 0.87
CA VAL A 115 -16.21 10.51 2.04
C VAL A 115 -14.85 9.92 1.74
N ILE A 116 -14.68 9.27 0.59
CA ILE A 116 -13.40 8.66 0.20
C ILE A 116 -12.31 9.73 0.13
N ASN A 117 -12.52 10.84 -0.55
CA ASN A 117 -11.53 11.89 -0.69
C ASN A 117 -11.13 12.50 0.66
N ARG A 118 -12.08 12.63 1.58
CA ARG A 118 -11.78 13.07 2.95
C ARG A 118 -10.95 12.06 3.73
N GLU A 119 -11.34 10.80 3.72
CA GLU A 119 -10.66 9.75 4.49
C GLU A 119 -9.27 9.43 3.92
N LEU A 120 -9.05 9.59 2.61
CA LEU A 120 -7.75 9.42 1.98
C LEU A 120 -6.69 10.42 2.47
N LEU A 121 -7.09 11.59 2.96
CA LEU A 121 -6.14 12.53 3.58
C LEU A 121 -5.44 11.88 4.77
N GLY A 122 -6.18 11.23 5.66
CA GLY A 122 -5.59 10.51 6.79
C GLY A 122 -4.66 9.37 6.36
N VAL A 123 -5.00 8.68 5.27
CA VAL A 123 -4.11 7.64 4.69
C VAL A 123 -2.82 8.26 4.15
N CYS A 124 -2.91 9.37 3.42
CA CYS A 124 -1.73 10.08 2.90
C CYS A 124 -0.84 10.61 4.05
N ASP A 125 -1.44 11.17 5.09
CA ASP A 125 -0.72 11.63 6.27
C ASP A 125 0.00 10.47 6.98
N TRP A 126 -0.68 9.33 7.14
CA TRP A 126 -0.08 8.14 7.74
C TRP A 126 1.10 7.62 6.90
N LEU A 127 0.96 7.55 5.57
CA LEU A 127 2.05 7.14 4.68
C LEU A 127 3.26 8.05 4.82
N THR A 128 3.04 9.36 4.86
CA THR A 128 4.10 10.36 5.03
C THR A 128 4.80 10.22 6.39
N ALA A 129 4.03 10.08 7.47
CA ALA A 129 4.56 9.88 8.81
C ALA A 129 5.41 8.60 8.93
N ASN A 130 5.08 7.58 8.12
CA ASN A 130 5.83 6.34 8.01
C ASN A 130 6.88 6.34 6.89
N LYS A 131 7.18 7.48 6.28
CA LYS A 131 8.17 7.63 5.20
C LYS A 131 7.94 6.67 4.01
N LEU A 132 6.69 6.29 3.77
CA LEU A 132 6.29 5.46 2.64
C LEU A 132 5.79 6.33 1.50
N SER A 133 6.19 5.99 0.29
CA SER A 133 5.79 6.71 -0.92
C SER A 133 4.82 5.89 -1.78
N LEU A 134 3.83 6.57 -2.35
CA LEU A 134 2.87 5.97 -3.26
C LEU A 134 3.41 5.89 -4.69
N ASN A 135 3.11 4.80 -5.36
CA ASN A 135 3.23 4.72 -6.81
C ASN A 135 1.89 5.12 -7.44
N PHE A 136 1.66 6.42 -7.63
CA PHE A 136 0.41 6.97 -8.18
C PHE A 136 0.05 6.39 -9.56
N ARG A 137 1.05 6.02 -10.38
CA ARG A 137 0.81 5.43 -11.70
C ARG A 137 0.23 4.01 -11.62
N LYS A 138 0.52 3.28 -10.56
CA LYS A 138 0.01 1.92 -10.32
C LYS A 138 -1.18 1.89 -9.37
N THR A 139 -1.36 2.95 -8.56
CA THR A 139 -2.51 3.10 -7.67
C THR A 139 -3.75 3.44 -8.51
N ASN A 140 -4.82 2.68 -8.31
CA ASN A 140 -6.06 2.85 -9.07
C ASN A 140 -7.27 2.49 -8.21
N PHE A 141 -8.47 2.76 -8.74
CA PHE A 141 -9.71 2.38 -8.06
C PHE A 141 -10.72 1.77 -9.03
N VAL A 142 -11.63 0.97 -8.47
CA VAL A 142 -12.74 0.35 -9.17
C VAL A 142 -14.03 0.64 -8.41
N ILE A 143 -15.06 1.10 -9.11
CA ILE A 143 -16.41 1.21 -8.56
C ILE A 143 -17.16 -0.09 -8.85
N PHE A 144 -17.42 -0.85 -7.82
CA PHE A 144 -18.22 -2.08 -7.91
C PHE A 144 -19.71 -1.76 -7.82
N HIS A 145 -20.47 -2.26 -8.79
CA HIS A 145 -21.93 -2.05 -8.85
C HIS A 145 -22.63 -3.20 -9.58
N PRO A 146 -23.93 -3.45 -9.29
CA PRO A 146 -24.71 -4.42 -10.05
C PRO A 146 -24.81 -4.03 -11.52
N TYR A 147 -24.81 -5.01 -12.42
CA TYR A 147 -24.88 -4.81 -13.88
C TYR A 147 -26.07 -3.94 -14.33
N GLN A 148 -27.22 -4.08 -13.63
CA GLN A 148 -28.44 -3.31 -13.93
C GLN A 148 -28.35 -1.83 -13.54
N LYS A 149 -27.37 -1.45 -12.72
CA LYS A 149 -27.22 -0.10 -12.20
C LYS A 149 -26.14 0.65 -12.97
N LYS A 150 -26.55 1.52 -13.90
CA LYS A 150 -25.61 2.36 -14.64
C LYS A 150 -24.93 3.38 -13.73
N LEU A 151 -23.68 3.69 -14.02
CA LEU A 151 -22.97 4.82 -13.42
C LEU A 151 -23.38 6.09 -14.17
N ASP A 152 -24.20 6.92 -13.54
CA ASP A 152 -24.69 8.20 -14.04
C ASP A 152 -23.83 9.39 -13.56
N TYR A 153 -22.77 9.10 -12.81
CA TYR A 153 -21.87 10.07 -12.22
C TYR A 153 -20.41 9.63 -12.37
N HIS A 154 -19.56 10.55 -12.81
CA HIS A 154 -18.11 10.31 -12.90
C HIS A 154 -17.46 10.58 -11.54
N VAL A 155 -17.02 9.52 -10.88
CA VAL A 155 -16.33 9.60 -9.58
C VAL A 155 -14.87 9.97 -9.79
N SER A 156 -14.39 10.99 -9.08
CA SER A 156 -12.99 11.43 -9.07
C SER A 156 -12.38 11.21 -7.70
N ILE A 157 -11.41 10.31 -7.62
CA ILE A 157 -10.69 10.03 -6.37
C ILE A 157 -9.32 10.68 -6.43
N ASN A 158 -9.02 11.46 -5.40
CA ASN A 158 -7.83 12.28 -5.32
C ASN A 158 -7.02 11.92 -4.07
N MET A 159 -5.71 11.85 -4.22
CA MET A 159 -4.78 11.64 -3.12
C MET A 159 -3.78 12.80 -3.05
N PHE A 160 -3.39 13.18 -1.85
CA PHE A 160 -2.41 14.24 -1.64
C PHE A 160 -1.00 13.66 -1.59
N ASP A 161 -0.13 14.15 -2.46
CA ASP A 161 1.30 13.80 -2.44
C ASP A 161 2.07 14.85 -1.66
N HIS A 162 2.45 14.53 -0.43
CA HIS A 162 3.22 15.40 0.45
C HIS A 162 4.63 15.71 -0.08
N ASN A 163 5.22 14.82 -0.93
CA ASN A 163 6.56 15.04 -1.48
C ASN A 163 6.56 16.16 -2.53
N THR A 164 5.51 16.23 -3.34
CA THR A 164 5.36 17.25 -4.39
C THR A 164 4.40 18.37 -4.03
N ASN A 165 3.74 18.26 -2.88
CA ASN A 165 2.68 19.18 -2.41
C ASN A 165 1.56 19.36 -3.44
N LYS A 166 1.15 18.27 -4.09
CA LYS A 166 0.13 18.28 -5.15
C LYS A 166 -0.98 17.27 -4.88
N ILE A 167 -2.17 17.62 -5.33
CA ILE A 167 -3.28 16.67 -5.43
C ILE A 167 -3.14 15.91 -6.73
N ILE A 168 -3.17 14.58 -6.65
CA ILE A 168 -3.06 13.67 -7.78
C ILE A 168 -4.35 12.86 -7.87
N SER A 169 -5.02 12.93 -9.02
CA SER A 169 -6.17 12.07 -9.31
C SER A 169 -5.67 10.68 -9.68
N ILE A 170 -6.22 9.66 -9.03
CA ILE A 170 -5.92 8.26 -9.33
C ILE A 170 -6.86 7.73 -10.41
N GLU A 171 -6.37 6.75 -11.18
CA GLU A 171 -7.05 6.21 -12.34
C GLU A 171 -8.27 5.36 -11.94
N SER A 172 -9.42 5.62 -12.57
CA SER A 172 -10.58 4.73 -12.50
C SER A 172 -10.42 3.58 -13.48
N LYS A 173 -10.59 2.35 -13.02
CA LYS A 173 -10.52 1.15 -13.87
C LYS A 173 -11.81 0.35 -13.85
N GLU A 174 -12.11 -0.29 -14.96
CA GLU A 174 -13.24 -1.20 -15.11
C GLU A 174 -12.94 -2.57 -14.44
N TYR A 175 -11.68 -2.97 -14.42
CA TYR A 175 -11.20 -4.17 -13.74
C TYR A 175 -9.82 -3.95 -13.16
N VAL A 176 -9.47 -4.74 -12.15
CA VAL A 176 -8.15 -4.73 -11.51
C VAL A 176 -7.64 -6.16 -11.36
N LYS A 177 -6.34 -6.35 -11.51
CA LYS A 177 -5.68 -7.61 -11.16
C LYS A 177 -5.27 -7.55 -9.69
N TYR A 178 -5.85 -8.42 -8.87
CA TYR A 178 -5.54 -8.54 -7.46
C TYR A 178 -5.24 -9.98 -7.09
N LEU A 179 -4.06 -10.25 -6.53
CA LEU A 179 -3.58 -11.58 -6.15
C LEU A 179 -3.74 -12.63 -7.27
N GLY A 180 -3.44 -12.23 -8.51
CA GLY A 180 -3.53 -13.11 -9.67
C GLY A 180 -4.92 -13.21 -10.31
N ILE A 181 -5.96 -12.64 -9.71
CA ILE A 181 -7.34 -12.69 -10.18
C ILE A 181 -7.75 -11.35 -10.79
N LEU A 182 -8.42 -11.37 -11.95
CA LEU A 182 -9.04 -10.19 -12.57
C LEU A 182 -10.43 -9.98 -11.97
N ILE A 183 -10.58 -8.88 -11.22
CA ILE A 183 -11.84 -8.48 -10.59
C ILE A 183 -12.46 -7.35 -11.39
N HIS A 184 -13.62 -7.62 -12.00
CA HIS A 184 -14.36 -6.65 -12.80
C HIS A 184 -15.35 -5.86 -11.96
N SER A 185 -15.67 -4.62 -12.35
CA SER A 185 -16.60 -3.70 -11.66
C SER A 185 -17.99 -4.29 -11.38
N ASN A 186 -18.47 -5.17 -12.24
CA ASN A 186 -19.74 -5.90 -12.05
C ASN A 186 -19.55 -7.28 -11.39
N LEU A 187 -18.35 -7.62 -10.90
CA LEU A 187 -18.02 -8.91 -10.28
C LEU A 187 -18.32 -10.12 -11.17
N THR A 188 -18.19 -9.96 -12.50
CA THR A 188 -18.35 -11.06 -13.47
C THR A 188 -17.02 -11.76 -13.71
N TRP A 189 -17.05 -13.07 -13.90
CA TRP A 189 -15.88 -13.90 -14.19
C TRP A 189 -15.44 -13.89 -15.66
N LYS A 190 -16.17 -13.20 -16.55
CA LYS A 190 -15.94 -13.22 -18.00
C LYS A 190 -14.49 -12.92 -18.37
N TYR A 191 -13.92 -11.87 -17.79
CA TYR A 191 -12.54 -11.45 -18.08
C TYR A 191 -11.50 -12.42 -17.49
N GLN A 192 -11.76 -12.95 -16.30
CA GLN A 192 -10.88 -13.95 -15.69
C GLN A 192 -10.86 -15.25 -16.50
N ILE A 193 -12.00 -15.74 -16.94
CA ILE A 193 -12.11 -16.95 -17.78
C ILE A 193 -11.37 -16.75 -19.10
N GLY A 194 -11.58 -15.61 -19.78
CA GLY A 194 -10.89 -15.31 -21.03
C GLY A 194 -9.37 -15.09 -20.90
N ASN A 195 -8.86 -14.85 -19.67
CA ASN A 195 -7.43 -14.71 -19.42
C ASN A 195 -6.74 -16.05 -19.08
N ILE A 196 -7.51 -17.08 -18.73
CA ILE A 196 -7.01 -18.41 -18.38
C ILE A 196 -7.10 -19.36 -19.59
N ALA A 197 -8.06 -19.16 -20.50
CA ALA A 197 -8.24 -19.91 -21.72
C ALA A 197 -7.19 -19.54 -22.78
#